data_249c7ad11dd59eb35441058612203dfa
#
_entry.id   249c7ad11dd59eb35441058612203dfa
#
_cell.length_a   1.000
_cell.length_b   1.000
_cell.length_c   1.000
_cell.angle_alpha   90.00
_cell.angle_beta   90.00
_cell.angle_gamma   90.00
#
_symmetry.space_group_name_H-M   'P 1'
#
loop_
_entity.id
_entity.type
_entity.pdbx_description
1 polymer ?
#
loop_
_entity_poly.entity_id
_entity_poly.type
_entity_poly.pdbx_seq_one_letter_code
_entity_poly.pdbx_strand_id
1 'polypeptide(L)'
;MSNVSKNEMLVGVDIGTSKIVAIVAETRGDGLIEIIGLGTFPSKGLKNGVVVDIESTTQAIKKSIAEAESMAGCHIGSCYVGISGSHIRGLNSEGVVPIRDGEVRYGDVDRVIETAQAMAIPADQKLLHVLPRDYIIDKQDGIKEPLGMAGSRLEAKVHLVTCSENSSQNIHKCISASGLDVESFVLEQLASSYSVLTSDERDLGV
;
A
#
# COMPACT_ATOMS: atom_id res chain seq x y z
N MET A 1 -20.27 12.55 27.46
CA MET A 1 -19.95 13.35 26.25
C MET A 1 -19.50 12.34 25.20
N SER A 2 -20.38 12.06 24.26
CA SER A 2 -20.14 11.08 23.18
C SER A 2 -19.05 11.64 22.27
N ASN A 3 -17.93 10.93 22.21
CA ASN A 3 -16.89 11.12 21.19
C ASN A 3 -17.55 10.77 19.85
N VAL A 4 -18.04 11.74 19.11
CA VAL A 4 -18.45 11.57 17.73
C VAL A 4 -17.16 11.25 16.99
N SER A 5 -16.96 9.99 16.60
CA SER A 5 -15.85 9.59 15.72
C SER A 5 -15.97 10.45 14.46
N LYS A 6 -14.98 11.31 14.26
CA LYS A 6 -14.87 12.13 13.05
C LYS A 6 -14.78 11.17 11.89
N ASN A 7 -15.73 11.21 10.94
CA ASN A 7 -15.62 10.43 9.71
C ASN A 7 -14.30 10.80 9.06
N GLU A 8 -13.46 9.82 8.83
CA GLU A 8 -12.16 10.00 8.16
C GLU A 8 -12.38 9.82 6.67
N MET A 9 -11.95 10.80 5.89
CA MET A 9 -12.01 10.74 4.44
C MET A 9 -10.78 10.00 3.90
N LEU A 10 -11.03 9.03 3.04
CA LEU A 10 -10.00 8.25 2.35
C LEU A 10 -10.12 8.50 0.85
N VAL A 11 -8.99 8.79 0.21
CA VAL A 11 -8.95 8.99 -1.24
C VAL A 11 -7.94 8.04 -1.87
N GLY A 12 -8.39 7.27 -2.85
CA GLY A 12 -7.55 6.41 -3.66
C GLY A 12 -7.50 6.88 -5.11
N VAL A 13 -6.30 6.92 -5.69
CA VAL A 13 -6.10 7.24 -7.12
C VAL A 13 -5.38 6.08 -7.79
N ASP A 14 -6.05 5.44 -8.73
CA ASP A 14 -5.49 4.42 -9.61
C ASP A 14 -5.03 5.08 -10.92
N ILE A 15 -3.74 4.99 -11.21
CA ILE A 15 -3.12 5.60 -12.39
C ILE A 15 -2.84 4.51 -13.45
N GLY A 16 -3.92 4.06 -14.08
CA GLY A 16 -3.87 2.99 -15.08
C GLY A 16 -3.45 3.46 -16.47
N THR A 17 -3.02 2.51 -17.31
CA THR A 17 -2.60 2.79 -18.70
C THR A 17 -3.77 3.24 -19.59
N SER A 18 -4.98 2.77 -19.34
CA SER A 18 -6.17 3.10 -20.14
C SER A 18 -7.04 4.20 -19.53
N LYS A 19 -7.11 4.26 -18.23
CA LYS A 19 -7.90 5.23 -17.46
C LYS A 19 -7.22 5.57 -16.15
N ILE A 20 -7.52 6.75 -15.62
CA ILE A 20 -7.23 7.16 -14.24
C ILE A 20 -8.55 7.18 -13.49
N VAL A 21 -8.57 6.60 -12.30
CA VAL A 21 -9.76 6.52 -11.45
C VAL A 21 -9.43 7.14 -10.09
N ALA A 22 -10.26 8.06 -9.65
CA ALA A 22 -10.23 8.62 -8.30
C ALA A 22 -11.46 8.17 -7.53
N ILE A 23 -11.26 7.64 -6.33
CA ILE A 23 -12.35 7.20 -5.43
C ILE A 23 -12.23 7.97 -4.13
N VAL A 24 -13.35 8.55 -3.69
CA VAL A 24 -13.49 9.19 -2.38
C VAL A 24 -14.40 8.34 -1.52
N ALA A 25 -13.94 8.02 -0.33
CA ALA A 25 -14.69 7.24 0.63
C ALA A 25 -14.64 7.88 2.02
N GLU A 26 -15.64 7.61 2.84
CA GLU A 26 -15.68 7.96 4.26
C GLU A 26 -15.75 6.72 5.13
N THR A 27 -15.00 6.71 6.24
CA THR A 27 -15.17 5.71 7.28
C THR A 27 -16.34 6.10 8.17
N ARG A 28 -17.29 5.17 8.37
CA ARG A 28 -18.36 5.36 9.35
C ARG A 28 -17.92 4.88 10.74
N GLY A 29 -18.59 5.37 11.78
CA GLY A 29 -18.27 5.02 13.17
C GLY A 29 -18.43 3.53 13.51
N ASP A 30 -19.05 2.73 12.65
CA ASP A 30 -19.17 1.27 12.71
C ASP A 30 -18.03 0.53 11.98
N GLY A 31 -17.08 1.27 11.42
CA GLY A 31 -15.94 0.72 10.66
C GLY A 31 -16.25 0.39 9.20
N LEU A 32 -17.46 0.66 8.73
CA LEU A 32 -17.81 0.52 7.32
C LEU A 32 -17.23 1.67 6.49
N ILE A 33 -16.82 1.35 5.26
CA ILE A 33 -16.33 2.31 4.27
C ILE A 33 -17.45 2.56 3.25
N GLU A 34 -17.84 3.82 3.11
CA GLU A 34 -18.84 4.25 2.13
C GLU A 34 -18.16 5.06 1.01
N ILE A 35 -18.35 4.64 -0.24
CA ILE A 35 -17.88 5.40 -1.40
C ILE A 35 -18.85 6.55 -1.66
N ILE A 36 -18.34 7.79 -1.56
CA ILE A 36 -19.13 9.03 -1.74
C ILE A 36 -18.79 9.78 -3.03
N GLY A 37 -17.66 9.45 -3.67
CA GLY A 37 -17.24 10.08 -4.92
C GLY A 37 -16.45 9.14 -5.81
N LEU A 38 -16.67 9.27 -7.11
CA LEU A 38 -15.95 8.54 -8.15
C LEU A 38 -15.68 9.48 -9.32
N GLY A 39 -14.44 9.52 -9.78
CA GLY A 39 -14.06 10.23 -10.98
C GLY A 39 -13.23 9.33 -11.90
N THR A 40 -13.50 9.38 -13.19
CA THR A 40 -12.78 8.55 -14.18
C THR A 40 -12.42 9.38 -15.39
N PHE A 41 -11.16 9.31 -15.82
CA PHE A 41 -10.71 10.00 -17.03
C PHE A 41 -9.77 9.11 -17.87
N PRO A 42 -9.88 9.13 -19.22
CA PRO A 42 -8.99 8.39 -20.09
C PRO A 42 -7.52 8.79 -19.89
N SER A 43 -6.66 7.81 -19.70
CA SER A 43 -5.22 8.00 -19.56
C SER A 43 -4.56 8.16 -20.93
N LYS A 44 -3.65 9.12 -21.09
CA LYS A 44 -2.90 9.36 -22.32
C LYS A 44 -1.39 9.45 -22.13
N GLY A 45 -0.92 9.51 -20.90
CA GLY A 45 0.49 9.74 -20.57
C GLY A 45 1.22 8.51 -20.02
N LEU A 46 0.60 7.31 -20.03
CA LEU A 46 1.19 6.08 -19.51
C LEU A 46 1.37 5.02 -20.60
N LYS A 47 2.44 4.24 -20.44
CA LYS A 47 2.69 3.03 -21.21
C LYS A 47 3.18 1.91 -20.30
N ASN A 48 2.44 0.81 -20.24
CA ASN A 48 2.76 -0.35 -19.39
C ASN A 48 3.01 0.02 -17.90
N GLY A 49 2.19 0.91 -17.34
CA GLY A 49 2.30 1.37 -15.95
C GLY A 49 3.41 2.39 -15.70
N VAL A 50 4.10 2.88 -16.75
CA VAL A 50 5.16 3.89 -16.63
C VAL A 50 4.73 5.21 -17.25
N VAL A 51 4.95 6.32 -16.54
CA VAL A 51 4.67 7.68 -17.05
C VAL A 51 5.66 8.00 -18.15
N VAL A 52 5.15 8.27 -19.36
CA VAL A 52 5.92 8.69 -20.55
C VAL A 52 5.66 10.13 -20.94
N ASP A 53 4.59 10.73 -20.40
CA ASP A 53 4.23 12.13 -20.57
C ASP A 53 3.62 12.67 -19.27
N ILE A 54 4.38 13.49 -18.57
CA ILE A 54 3.99 14.06 -17.26
C ILE A 54 2.80 15.01 -17.40
N GLU A 55 2.79 15.86 -18.44
CA GLU A 55 1.75 16.87 -18.61
C GLU A 55 0.40 16.22 -18.91
N SER A 56 0.34 15.31 -19.87
CA SER A 56 -0.88 14.57 -20.20
C SER A 56 -1.39 13.76 -19.02
N THR A 57 -0.50 13.12 -18.24
CA THR A 57 -0.87 12.37 -17.03
C THR A 57 -1.43 13.30 -15.96
N THR A 58 -0.77 14.43 -15.69
CA THR A 58 -1.22 15.44 -14.72
C THR A 58 -2.62 15.96 -15.08
N GLN A 59 -2.87 16.27 -16.35
CA GLN A 59 -4.19 16.74 -16.79
C GLN A 59 -5.29 15.69 -16.61
N ALA A 60 -4.97 14.43 -16.87
CA ALA A 60 -5.91 13.34 -16.68
C ALA A 60 -6.22 13.11 -15.18
N ILE A 61 -5.22 13.20 -14.30
CA ILE A 61 -5.40 13.15 -12.84
C ILE A 61 -6.32 14.30 -12.38
N LYS A 62 -6.03 15.55 -12.78
CA LYS A 62 -6.85 16.70 -12.41
C LYS A 62 -8.32 16.53 -12.77
N LYS A 63 -8.59 15.97 -13.94
CA LYS A 63 -9.97 15.75 -14.41
C LYS A 63 -10.68 14.65 -13.63
N SER A 64 -10.01 13.53 -13.33
CA SER A 64 -10.61 12.47 -12.52
C SER A 64 -10.86 12.95 -11.07
N ILE A 65 -9.94 13.72 -10.50
CA ILE A 65 -10.11 14.31 -9.16
C ILE A 65 -11.27 15.30 -9.15
N ALA A 66 -11.35 16.23 -10.10
CA ALA A 66 -12.44 17.20 -10.16
C ALA A 66 -13.82 16.56 -10.28
N GLU A 67 -13.95 15.45 -11.01
CA GLU A 67 -15.18 14.68 -11.09
C GLU A 67 -15.52 14.00 -9.74
N ALA A 68 -14.53 13.39 -9.08
CA ALA A 68 -14.72 12.77 -7.76
C ALA A 68 -15.10 13.80 -6.68
N GLU A 69 -14.44 14.97 -6.66
CA GLU A 69 -14.77 16.10 -5.78
C GLU A 69 -16.21 16.61 -6.01
N SER A 70 -16.59 16.77 -7.28
CA SER A 70 -17.94 17.21 -7.64
C SER A 70 -19.02 16.25 -7.15
N MET A 71 -18.76 14.94 -7.23
CA MET A 71 -19.68 13.90 -6.75
C MET A 71 -19.74 13.85 -5.22
N ALA A 72 -18.57 13.91 -4.57
CA ALA A 72 -18.45 13.82 -3.12
C ALA A 72 -18.85 15.11 -2.40
N GLY A 73 -18.86 16.25 -3.09
CA GLY A 73 -19.12 17.56 -2.49
C GLY A 73 -18.01 18.02 -1.53
N CYS A 74 -16.79 17.54 -1.71
CA CYS A 74 -15.64 17.85 -0.85
C CYS A 74 -14.43 18.30 -1.67
N HIS A 75 -13.39 18.80 -0.99
CA HIS A 75 -12.09 19.08 -1.59
C HIS A 75 -11.07 18.04 -1.16
N ILE A 76 -10.25 17.56 -2.10
CA ILE A 76 -9.25 16.52 -1.88
C ILE A 76 -7.88 17.20 -1.75
N GLY A 77 -7.18 16.98 -0.61
CA GLY A 77 -5.83 17.49 -0.37
C GLY A 77 -4.75 16.42 -0.54
N SER A 78 -5.05 15.18 -0.21
CA SER A 78 -4.10 14.05 -0.25
C SER A 78 -4.76 12.77 -0.71
N CYS A 79 -3.95 11.79 -1.17
CA CYS A 79 -4.46 10.52 -1.67
C CYS A 79 -3.45 9.37 -1.53
N TYR A 80 -3.98 8.16 -1.44
CA TYR A 80 -3.24 6.92 -1.66
C TYR A 80 -3.16 6.66 -3.17
N VAL A 81 -2.00 6.27 -3.66
CA VAL A 81 -1.75 6.15 -5.10
C VAL A 81 -1.45 4.70 -5.46
N GLY A 82 -2.26 4.11 -6.32
CA GLY A 82 -2.02 2.81 -6.92
C GLY A 82 -0.79 2.82 -7.83
N ILE A 83 0.07 1.80 -7.69
CA ILE A 83 1.24 1.62 -8.54
C ILE A 83 1.30 0.18 -9.04
N SER A 84 1.55 0.02 -10.34
CA SER A 84 1.74 -1.28 -11.00
C SER A 84 2.72 -1.15 -12.16
N GLY A 85 3.06 -2.26 -12.77
CA GLY A 85 3.90 -2.29 -13.96
C GLY A 85 5.09 -3.24 -13.87
N SER A 86 5.81 -3.35 -14.98
CA SER A 86 6.93 -4.29 -15.12
C SER A 86 8.17 -3.94 -14.28
N HIS A 87 8.17 -2.79 -13.63
CA HIS A 87 9.24 -2.32 -12.74
C HIS A 87 9.05 -2.75 -11.28
N ILE A 88 7.92 -3.37 -10.95
CA ILE A 88 7.69 -3.97 -9.63
C ILE A 88 8.53 -5.24 -9.50
N ARG A 89 9.14 -5.43 -8.33
CA ARG A 89 9.93 -6.61 -7.98
C ARG A 89 9.48 -7.15 -6.64
N GLY A 90 9.51 -8.48 -6.50
CA GLY A 90 9.30 -9.18 -5.24
C GLY A 90 10.59 -9.88 -4.80
N LEU A 91 10.94 -9.75 -3.54
CA LEU A 91 12.12 -10.36 -2.91
C LEU A 91 11.70 -11.03 -1.62
N ASN A 92 12.17 -12.25 -1.37
CA ASN A 92 11.98 -12.87 -0.06
C ASN A 92 13.18 -12.56 0.82
N SER A 93 12.92 -12.24 2.07
CA SER A 93 13.93 -11.96 3.07
C SER A 93 13.58 -12.62 4.40
N GLU A 94 14.60 -12.79 5.24
CA GLU A 94 14.44 -13.35 6.58
C GLU A 94 15.15 -12.45 7.59
N GLY A 95 14.47 -12.21 8.72
CA GLY A 95 15.04 -11.53 9.87
C GLY A 95 15.14 -12.49 11.04
N VAL A 96 16.11 -12.27 11.91
CA VAL A 96 16.30 -13.09 13.12
C VAL A 96 16.70 -12.19 14.26
N VAL A 97 16.01 -12.31 15.41
CA VAL A 97 16.32 -11.57 16.64
C VAL A 97 16.19 -12.46 17.87
N PRO A 98 16.95 -12.17 18.94
CA PRO A 98 16.72 -12.83 20.23
C PRO A 98 15.47 -12.27 20.90
N ILE A 99 14.72 -13.15 21.57
CA ILE A 99 13.61 -12.79 22.46
C ILE A 99 14.22 -12.49 23.85
N ARG A 100 14.04 -11.27 24.35
CA ARG A 100 14.77 -10.82 25.56
C ARG A 100 14.15 -11.30 26.86
N ASP A 101 12.83 -11.35 26.92
CA ASP A 101 12.08 -11.60 28.15
C ASP A 101 11.46 -13.02 28.20
N GLY A 102 11.91 -13.91 27.31
CA GLY A 102 11.39 -15.28 27.21
C GLY A 102 9.99 -15.41 26.59
N GLU A 103 9.37 -14.30 26.23
CA GLU A 103 8.06 -14.20 25.60
C GLU A 103 8.09 -13.12 24.50
N VAL A 104 7.51 -13.38 23.35
CA VAL A 104 7.47 -12.46 22.20
C VAL A 104 6.58 -11.27 22.50
N ARG A 105 7.13 -10.06 22.39
CA ARG A 105 6.43 -8.79 22.52
C ARG A 105 6.39 -8.03 21.19
N TYR A 106 5.57 -7.00 21.11
CA TYR A 106 5.47 -6.13 19.92
C TYR A 106 6.84 -5.65 19.45
N GLY A 107 7.70 -5.16 20.38
CA GLY A 107 9.05 -4.70 20.04
C GLY A 107 9.99 -5.78 19.49
N ASP A 108 9.73 -7.08 19.74
CA ASP A 108 10.47 -8.18 19.12
C ASP A 108 10.00 -8.39 17.67
N VAL A 109 8.69 -8.28 17.45
CA VAL A 109 8.10 -8.36 16.09
C VAL A 109 8.60 -7.20 15.24
N ASP A 110 8.58 -5.97 15.75
CA ASP A 110 9.08 -4.80 15.02
C ASP A 110 10.57 -5.00 14.65
N ARG A 111 11.42 -5.40 15.60
CA ARG A 111 12.85 -5.62 15.36
C ARG A 111 13.12 -6.72 14.34
N VAL A 112 12.38 -7.83 14.38
CA VAL A 112 12.61 -8.93 13.43
C VAL A 112 12.19 -8.52 12.01
N ILE A 113 11.13 -7.74 11.87
CA ILE A 113 10.72 -7.17 10.58
C ILE A 113 11.74 -6.16 10.08
N GLU A 114 12.22 -5.23 10.93
CA GLU A 114 13.29 -4.29 10.58
C GLU A 114 14.57 -5.03 10.13
N THR A 115 14.94 -6.11 10.84
CA THR A 115 16.09 -6.93 10.46
C THR A 115 15.89 -7.56 9.08
N ALA A 116 14.70 -8.06 8.78
CA ALA A 116 14.38 -8.61 7.47
C ALA A 116 14.40 -7.55 6.37
N GLN A 117 14.05 -6.29 6.68
CA GLN A 117 14.12 -5.16 5.73
C GLN A 117 15.54 -4.68 5.44
N ALA A 118 16.49 -4.96 6.32
CA ALA A 118 17.89 -4.55 6.18
C ALA A 118 18.62 -5.22 5.00
N MET A 119 17.92 -6.06 4.21
CA MET A 119 18.45 -6.58 2.96
C MET A 119 18.85 -5.42 2.03
N ALA A 120 19.98 -5.56 1.34
CA ALA A 120 20.43 -4.58 0.36
C ALA A 120 19.44 -4.51 -0.82
N ILE A 121 18.64 -3.45 -0.85
CA ILE A 121 17.78 -3.11 -1.99
C ILE A 121 18.65 -2.34 -2.99
N PRO A 122 18.60 -2.68 -4.31
CA PRO A 122 19.31 -1.93 -5.33
C PRO A 122 19.00 -0.43 -5.28
N ALA A 123 19.98 0.42 -5.55
CA ALA A 123 19.86 1.87 -5.42
C ALA A 123 18.80 2.51 -6.35
N ASP A 124 18.41 1.80 -7.42
CA ASP A 124 17.36 2.20 -8.34
C ASP A 124 15.95 1.71 -7.93
N GLN A 125 15.85 1.03 -6.78
CA GLN A 125 14.61 0.47 -6.25
C GLN A 125 14.24 1.13 -4.91
N LYS A 126 12.95 1.29 -4.69
CA LYS A 126 12.35 1.77 -3.45
C LYS A 126 11.46 0.69 -2.85
N LEU A 127 11.56 0.49 -1.55
CA LEU A 127 10.66 -0.40 -0.81
C LEU A 127 9.22 0.16 -0.86
N LEU A 128 8.28 -0.67 -1.28
CA LEU A 128 6.88 -0.35 -1.40
C LEU A 128 6.06 -1.01 -0.27
N HIS A 129 6.22 -2.31 -0.10
CA HIS A 129 5.55 -3.08 0.97
C HIS A 129 6.48 -4.09 1.61
N VAL A 130 6.21 -4.37 2.89
CA VAL A 130 6.78 -5.47 3.66
C VAL A 130 5.63 -6.35 4.10
N LEU A 131 5.60 -7.57 3.61
CA LEU A 131 4.52 -8.51 3.83
C LEU A 131 5.03 -9.70 4.65
N PRO A 132 4.80 -9.74 5.97
CA PRO A 132 5.13 -10.90 6.78
C PRO A 132 4.35 -12.12 6.29
N ARG A 133 5.03 -13.26 6.16
CA ARG A 133 4.45 -14.52 5.69
C ARG A 133 4.27 -15.50 6.85
N ASP A 134 5.36 -15.79 7.53
CA ASP A 134 5.42 -16.74 8.64
C ASP A 134 6.46 -16.30 9.66
N TYR A 135 6.23 -16.68 10.90
CA TYR A 135 7.20 -16.56 11.97
C TYR A 135 7.67 -17.94 12.43
N ILE A 136 8.89 -17.97 12.95
CA ILE A 136 9.49 -19.17 13.53
C ILE A 136 9.99 -18.80 14.92
N ILE A 137 9.60 -19.59 15.92
CA ILE A 137 10.10 -19.44 17.29
C ILE A 137 10.91 -20.68 17.63
N ASP A 138 12.19 -20.47 17.94
CA ASP A 138 13.22 -21.50 18.14
C ASP A 138 13.32 -22.44 16.91
N LYS A 139 12.49 -23.48 16.81
CA LYS A 139 12.44 -24.42 15.68
C LYS A 139 11.03 -24.69 15.20
N GLN A 140 10.03 -24.01 15.78
CA GLN A 140 8.64 -24.16 15.42
C GLN A 140 8.31 -23.17 14.34
N ASP A 141 8.00 -23.63 13.14
CA ASP A 141 7.60 -22.85 11.96
C ASP A 141 6.07 -22.73 11.82
N GLY A 142 5.62 -22.00 10.79
CA GLY A 142 4.19 -21.85 10.46
C GLY A 142 3.40 -20.98 11.43
N ILE A 143 4.05 -20.19 12.28
CA ILE A 143 3.40 -19.30 13.23
C ILE A 143 2.91 -18.06 12.50
N LYS A 144 1.61 -17.75 12.61
CA LYS A 144 1.01 -16.53 12.02
C LYS A 144 0.98 -15.36 13.01
N GLU A 145 0.69 -15.65 14.28
CA GLU A 145 0.62 -14.66 15.36
C GLU A 145 1.62 -15.04 16.46
N PRO A 146 2.82 -14.46 16.47
CA PRO A 146 3.87 -14.84 17.41
C PRO A 146 3.71 -14.19 18.79
N LEU A 147 2.88 -13.14 18.94
CA LEU A 147 2.74 -12.38 20.19
C LEU A 147 2.31 -13.25 21.36
N GLY A 148 2.98 -13.11 22.51
CA GLY A 148 2.69 -13.86 23.73
C GLY A 148 3.25 -15.28 23.73
N MET A 149 3.88 -15.76 22.66
CA MET A 149 4.49 -17.07 22.62
C MET A 149 5.85 -17.07 23.34
N ALA A 150 6.11 -18.16 24.11
CA ALA A 150 7.37 -18.34 24.79
C ALA A 150 8.46 -18.84 23.84
N GLY A 151 9.68 -18.33 24.01
CA GLY A 151 10.84 -18.74 23.21
C GLY A 151 12.06 -17.91 23.49
N SER A 152 13.18 -18.24 22.83
CA SER A 152 14.46 -17.54 22.95
C SER A 152 14.86 -16.81 21.66
N ARG A 153 14.36 -17.25 20.49
CA ARG A 153 14.72 -16.73 19.17
C ARG A 153 13.49 -16.61 18.31
N LEU A 154 13.28 -15.42 17.75
CA LEU A 154 12.22 -15.11 16.79
C LEU A 154 12.84 -14.91 15.41
N GLU A 155 12.28 -15.58 14.41
CA GLU A 155 12.57 -15.37 12.99
C GLU A 155 11.30 -14.95 12.28
N ALA A 156 11.44 -14.07 11.29
CA ALA A 156 10.34 -13.68 10.39
C ALA A 156 10.74 -13.93 8.94
N LYS A 157 9.88 -14.60 8.19
CA LYS A 157 9.95 -14.68 6.73
C LYS A 157 9.05 -13.61 6.14
N VAL A 158 9.63 -12.71 5.36
CA VAL A 158 8.90 -11.59 4.77
C VAL A 158 9.03 -11.61 3.25
N HIS A 159 7.99 -11.10 2.58
CA HIS A 159 8.04 -10.76 1.18
C HIS A 159 8.14 -9.25 1.04
N LEU A 160 9.24 -8.77 0.45
CA LEU A 160 9.48 -7.36 0.18
C LEU A 160 9.03 -7.05 -1.24
N VAL A 161 8.18 -6.05 -1.39
CA VAL A 161 7.79 -5.53 -2.70
C VAL A 161 8.51 -4.22 -2.94
N THR A 162 9.21 -4.10 -4.06
CA THR A 162 9.93 -2.89 -4.46
C THR A 162 9.42 -2.38 -5.80
N CYS A 163 9.63 -1.09 -6.06
CA CYS A 163 9.34 -0.45 -7.33
C CYS A 163 10.53 0.39 -7.80
N SER A 164 10.60 0.72 -9.09
CA SER A 164 11.60 1.65 -9.59
C SER A 164 11.46 3.02 -8.92
N GLU A 165 12.55 3.54 -8.37
CA GLU A 165 12.61 4.88 -7.75
C GLU A 165 12.18 5.96 -8.74
N ASN A 166 12.70 5.92 -9.99
CA ASN A 166 12.34 6.90 -11.02
C ASN A 166 10.85 6.83 -11.39
N SER A 167 10.26 5.63 -11.46
CA SER A 167 8.84 5.47 -11.79
C SER A 167 7.96 6.06 -10.69
N SER A 168 8.25 5.76 -9.42
CA SER A 168 7.51 6.33 -8.28
C SER A 168 7.66 7.85 -8.20
N GLN A 169 8.86 8.39 -8.47
CA GLN A 169 9.10 9.83 -8.50
C GLN A 169 8.32 10.54 -9.61
N ASN A 170 8.21 9.95 -10.81
CA ASN A 170 7.44 10.53 -11.90
C ASN A 170 5.94 10.54 -11.58
N ILE A 171 5.41 9.49 -11.00
CA ILE A 171 4.02 9.46 -10.51
C ILE A 171 3.81 10.53 -9.43
N HIS A 172 4.71 10.60 -8.44
CA HIS A 172 4.67 11.62 -7.39
C HIS A 172 4.63 13.04 -7.98
N LYS A 173 5.47 13.34 -8.99
CA LYS A 173 5.47 14.64 -9.67
C LYS A 173 4.12 14.94 -10.34
N CYS A 174 3.49 13.95 -10.99
CA CYS A 174 2.18 14.13 -11.61
C CYS A 174 1.09 14.45 -10.57
N ILE A 175 1.09 13.74 -9.44
CA ILE A 175 0.14 13.97 -8.34
C ILE A 175 0.36 15.36 -7.71
N SER A 176 1.60 15.71 -7.36
CA SER A 176 1.92 17.03 -6.77
C SER A 176 1.61 18.18 -7.73
N ALA A 177 1.88 18.02 -9.04
CA ALA A 177 1.51 19.00 -10.07
C ALA A 177 -0.02 19.10 -10.27
N SER A 178 -0.77 18.10 -9.78
CA SER A 178 -2.23 18.15 -9.74
C SER A 178 -2.79 18.89 -8.51
N GLY A 179 -1.93 19.27 -7.57
CA GLY A 179 -2.29 19.99 -6.35
C GLY A 179 -2.60 19.06 -5.16
N LEU A 180 -2.16 17.80 -5.23
CA LEU A 180 -2.40 16.78 -4.21
C LEU A 180 -1.10 16.32 -3.56
N ASP A 181 -1.19 15.91 -2.30
CA ASP A 181 -0.13 15.22 -1.58
C ASP A 181 -0.31 13.69 -1.66
N VAL A 182 0.81 12.98 -1.76
CA VAL A 182 0.82 11.51 -1.74
C VAL A 182 0.99 11.02 -0.31
N GLU A 183 -0.05 10.39 0.24
CA GLU A 183 0.02 9.73 1.55
C GLU A 183 0.91 8.50 1.50
N SER A 184 0.65 7.63 0.55
CA SER A 184 1.44 6.42 0.32
C SER A 184 1.20 5.85 -1.06
N PHE A 185 2.19 5.07 -1.55
CA PHE A 185 2.01 4.22 -2.72
C PHE A 185 1.53 2.83 -2.29
N VAL A 186 0.57 2.28 -3.02
CA VAL A 186 0.00 0.96 -2.77
C VAL A 186 0.12 0.11 -4.04
N LEU A 187 0.57 -1.12 -3.91
CA LEU A 187 0.58 -2.07 -5.02
C LEU A 187 -0.86 -2.37 -5.46
N GLU A 188 -1.20 -2.08 -6.73
CA GLU A 188 -2.56 -2.26 -7.26
C GLU A 188 -3.09 -3.69 -7.11
N GLN A 189 -2.24 -4.70 -7.35
CA GLN A 189 -2.61 -6.10 -7.19
C GLN A 189 -3.00 -6.43 -5.75
N LEU A 190 -2.28 -5.86 -4.77
CA LEU A 190 -2.59 -6.04 -3.35
C LEU A 190 -3.92 -5.36 -3.00
N ALA A 191 -4.10 -4.10 -3.41
CA ALA A 191 -5.34 -3.35 -3.20
C ALA A 191 -6.54 -4.07 -3.82
N SER A 192 -6.41 -4.55 -5.05
CA SER A 192 -7.45 -5.32 -5.74
C SER A 192 -7.79 -6.61 -5.01
N SER A 193 -6.78 -7.33 -4.51
CA SER A 193 -7.00 -8.58 -3.76
C SER A 193 -7.81 -8.34 -2.47
N TYR A 194 -7.54 -7.25 -1.76
CA TYR A 194 -8.32 -6.89 -0.57
C TYR A 194 -9.75 -6.47 -0.88
N SER A 195 -9.99 -5.91 -2.08
CA SER A 195 -11.31 -5.44 -2.48
C SER A 195 -12.23 -6.56 -2.96
N VAL A 196 -11.70 -7.61 -3.62
CA VAL A 196 -12.52 -8.59 -4.35
C VAL A 196 -12.42 -10.01 -3.82
N LEU A 197 -11.36 -10.36 -3.07
CA LEU A 197 -11.17 -11.72 -2.56
C LEU A 197 -11.64 -11.85 -1.12
N THR A 198 -12.32 -12.96 -0.85
CA THR A 198 -12.60 -13.39 0.53
C THR A 198 -11.33 -13.85 1.24
N SER A 199 -11.38 -13.99 2.57
CA SER A 199 -10.26 -14.56 3.36
C SER A 199 -9.87 -15.94 2.86
N ASP A 200 -10.87 -16.81 2.62
CA ASP A 200 -10.65 -18.19 2.20
C ASP A 200 -9.99 -18.28 0.82
N GLU A 201 -10.40 -17.41 -0.13
CA GLU A 201 -9.76 -17.36 -1.45
C GLU A 201 -8.30 -16.88 -1.37
N ARG A 202 -8.00 -15.92 -0.49
CA ARG A 202 -6.61 -15.47 -0.26
C ARG A 202 -5.75 -16.55 0.37
N ASP A 203 -6.30 -17.34 1.30
CA ASP A 203 -5.59 -18.43 1.97
C ASP A 203 -5.32 -19.61 1.02
N LEU A 204 -6.24 -19.89 0.09
CA LEU A 204 -6.06 -20.91 -0.93
C LEU A 204 -5.07 -20.49 -2.04
N GLY A 205 -4.88 -19.20 -2.24
CA GLY A 205 -4.07 -18.63 -3.30
C GLY A 205 -4.81 -18.50 -4.63
N VAL A 206 -4.65 -17.36 -5.28
CA VAL A 206 -5.21 -17.00 -6.60
C VAL A 206 -4.13 -16.41 -7.50
#